data_f5bfc0cd63b4141d0a1c418515121b3f
#
_entry.id   f5bfc0cd63b4141d0a1c418515121b3f
#
_cell.length_a   1.000
_cell.length_b   1.000
_cell.length_c   1.000
_cell.angle_alpha   90.00
_cell.angle_beta   90.00
_cell.angle_gamma   90.00
#
_symmetry.space_group_name_H-M   'P 1'
#
loop_
_entity.id
_entity.type
_entity.pdbx_description
1 polymer ?
#
loop_
_entity_poly.entity_id
_entity_poly.type
_entity_poly.pdbx_seq_one_letter_code
_entity_poly.pdbx_strand_id
1 'polypeptide(L)'
;MHPALKDGLLEWRFQSFYNQPGDYVFASERLKGRKPLDLAPVLKKKIQPAFRRIGINGVGWHTFRHTVGTILAEMGQHQLTIRDYLRHSNLHVTNKYLQATSKAKRLARDKLVDAILPTGLLPAPKLIQ
;
A
#
# COMPACT_ATOMS: atom_id res chain seq x y z
N MET A 1 -5.76 -15.62 -4.22
CA MET A 1 -6.46 -14.31 -4.23
C MET A 1 -7.34 -14.24 -3.00
N HIS A 2 -7.32 -13.11 -2.29
CA HIS A 2 -8.15 -12.93 -1.09
C HIS A 2 -9.65 -12.99 -1.43
N PRO A 3 -10.50 -13.66 -0.62
CA PRO A 3 -11.94 -13.84 -0.91
C PRO A 3 -12.66 -12.52 -1.25
N ALA A 4 -12.52 -11.49 -0.44
CA ALA A 4 -13.16 -10.20 -0.68
C ALA A 4 -12.80 -9.57 -2.04
N LEU A 5 -11.55 -9.76 -2.52
CA LEU A 5 -11.16 -9.29 -3.85
C LEU A 5 -11.79 -10.15 -4.95
N LYS A 6 -11.88 -11.47 -4.72
CA LYS A 6 -12.55 -12.39 -5.65
C LYS A 6 -14.01 -12.01 -5.82
N ASP A 7 -14.72 -11.79 -4.73
CA ASP A 7 -16.14 -11.46 -4.74
C ASP A 7 -16.40 -10.14 -5.46
N GLY A 8 -15.61 -9.09 -5.17
CA GLY A 8 -15.70 -7.81 -5.87
C GLY A 8 -15.40 -7.91 -7.37
N LEU A 9 -14.45 -8.75 -7.78
CA LEU A 9 -14.16 -8.97 -9.21
C LEU A 9 -15.24 -9.78 -9.90
N LEU A 10 -15.88 -10.73 -9.21
CA LEU A 10 -17.04 -11.48 -9.76
C LEU A 10 -18.25 -10.57 -9.92
N GLU A 11 -18.53 -9.72 -8.96
CA GLU A 11 -19.58 -8.72 -9.05
C GLU A 11 -19.33 -7.75 -10.21
N TRP A 12 -18.10 -7.25 -10.33
CA TRP A 12 -17.69 -6.42 -11.47
C TRP A 12 -17.89 -7.13 -12.80
N ARG A 13 -17.49 -8.40 -12.90
CA ARG A 13 -17.68 -9.20 -14.13
C ARG A 13 -19.16 -9.33 -14.49
N PHE A 14 -20.03 -9.52 -13.50
CA PHE A 14 -21.48 -9.61 -13.72
C PHE A 14 -22.07 -8.30 -14.26
N GLN A 15 -21.58 -7.15 -13.79
CA GLN A 15 -22.03 -5.84 -14.23
C GLN A 15 -21.40 -5.38 -15.55
N SER A 16 -20.28 -5.96 -15.95
CA SER A 16 -19.54 -5.55 -17.15
C SER A 16 -20.20 -6.07 -18.43
N PHE A 17 -20.29 -5.20 -19.45
CA PHE A 17 -20.67 -5.60 -20.81
C PHE A 17 -19.63 -6.51 -21.48
N TYR A 18 -18.37 -6.48 -21.01
CA TYR A 18 -17.23 -7.24 -21.53
C TYR A 18 -16.85 -8.28 -20.48
N ASN A 19 -17.49 -9.44 -20.51
CA ASN A 19 -17.37 -10.47 -19.47
C ASN A 19 -17.00 -11.86 -20.01
N GLN A 20 -16.68 -11.95 -21.31
CA GLN A 20 -16.32 -13.21 -21.94
C GLN A 20 -14.86 -13.60 -21.64
N PRO A 21 -14.52 -14.88 -21.76
CA PRO A 21 -13.13 -15.32 -21.70
C PRO A 21 -12.30 -14.59 -22.78
N GLY A 22 -11.23 -13.93 -22.36
CA GLY A 22 -10.37 -13.13 -23.24
C GLY A 22 -10.64 -11.64 -23.22
N ASP A 23 -11.76 -11.18 -22.67
CA ASP A 23 -12.00 -9.76 -22.46
C ASP A 23 -11.11 -9.17 -21.37
N TYR A 24 -10.81 -7.89 -21.49
CA TYR A 24 -10.11 -7.16 -20.43
C TYR A 24 -11.01 -7.02 -19.20
N VAL A 25 -10.44 -7.24 -18.00
CA VAL A 25 -11.16 -7.07 -16.72
C VAL A 25 -11.74 -5.65 -16.60
N PHE A 26 -10.97 -4.65 -17.01
CA PHE A 26 -11.42 -3.26 -17.14
C PHE A 26 -11.30 -2.87 -18.61
N ALA A 27 -12.32 -3.17 -19.38
CA ALA A 27 -12.37 -2.87 -20.79
C ALA A 27 -12.75 -1.41 -21.06
N SER A 28 -12.25 -0.85 -22.15
CA SER A 28 -12.63 0.49 -22.59
C SER A 28 -13.94 0.45 -23.37
N GLU A 29 -15.01 1.00 -22.81
CA GLU A 29 -16.31 1.13 -23.49
C GLU A 29 -16.19 1.96 -24.76
N ARG A 30 -15.41 3.06 -24.71
CA ARG A 30 -15.16 3.93 -25.86
C ARG A 30 -14.56 3.18 -27.06
N LEU A 31 -13.77 2.15 -26.79
CA LEU A 31 -13.13 1.31 -27.82
C LEU A 31 -13.84 -0.04 -27.97
N LYS A 32 -15.10 -0.14 -27.53
CA LYS A 32 -15.93 -1.37 -27.64
C LYS A 32 -15.20 -2.61 -27.15
N GLY A 33 -14.54 -2.53 -25.99
CA GLY A 33 -13.85 -3.66 -25.34
C GLY A 33 -12.50 -4.04 -25.97
N ARG A 34 -12.12 -3.47 -27.12
CA ARG A 34 -10.91 -3.87 -27.86
C ARG A 34 -9.58 -3.52 -27.20
N LYS A 35 -9.61 -2.65 -26.20
CA LYS A 35 -8.42 -2.25 -25.40
C LYS A 35 -8.80 -2.10 -23.93
N PRO A 36 -7.83 -2.18 -23.02
CA PRO A 36 -8.08 -1.91 -21.60
C PRO A 36 -8.48 -0.44 -21.41
N LEU A 37 -9.15 -0.17 -20.31
CA LEU A 37 -9.51 1.17 -19.87
C LEU A 37 -8.25 1.99 -19.64
N ASP A 38 -8.19 3.19 -20.22
CA ASP A 38 -7.16 4.15 -19.91
C ASP A 38 -7.44 4.76 -18.52
N LEU A 39 -6.52 4.53 -17.59
CA LEU A 39 -6.66 4.97 -16.21
C LEU A 39 -6.26 6.44 -16.00
N ALA A 40 -5.59 7.09 -16.93
CA ALA A 40 -5.18 8.48 -16.78
C ALA A 40 -6.39 9.45 -16.73
N PRO A 41 -7.40 9.36 -17.61
CA PRO A 41 -8.62 10.14 -17.47
C PRO A 41 -9.40 9.84 -16.19
N VAL A 42 -9.44 8.59 -15.75
CA VAL A 42 -10.13 8.19 -14.49
C VAL A 42 -9.48 8.90 -13.31
N LEU A 43 -8.17 8.86 -13.22
CA LEU A 43 -7.42 9.55 -12.17
C LEU A 43 -7.72 11.06 -12.18
N LYS A 44 -7.58 11.70 -13.34
CA LYS A 44 -7.68 13.17 -13.49
C LYS A 44 -9.11 13.68 -13.27
N LYS A 45 -10.12 12.97 -13.82
CA LYS A 45 -11.51 13.45 -13.86
C LYS A 45 -12.37 12.95 -12.69
N LYS A 46 -11.99 11.85 -12.02
CA LYS A 46 -12.79 11.25 -10.94
C LYS A 46 -12.05 11.23 -9.62
N ILE A 47 -10.86 10.63 -9.58
CA ILE A 47 -10.14 10.37 -8.32
C ILE A 47 -9.57 11.67 -7.75
N GLN A 48 -8.77 12.41 -8.51
CA GLN A 48 -8.17 13.66 -8.01
C GLN A 48 -9.19 14.68 -7.52
N PRO A 49 -10.31 14.95 -8.22
CA PRO A 49 -11.34 15.85 -7.69
C PRO A 49 -11.98 15.36 -6.39
N ALA A 50 -12.21 14.03 -6.25
CA ALA A 50 -12.73 13.48 -5.01
C ALA A 50 -11.78 13.70 -3.82
N PHE A 51 -10.49 13.46 -4.01
CA PHE A 51 -9.48 13.71 -2.98
C PHE A 51 -9.31 15.19 -2.64
N ARG A 52 -9.40 16.10 -3.63
CA ARG A 52 -9.36 17.54 -3.38
C ARG A 52 -10.50 18.02 -2.49
N ARG A 53 -11.70 17.43 -2.61
CA ARG A 53 -12.85 17.80 -1.76
C ARG A 53 -12.60 17.54 -0.28
N ILE A 54 -11.71 16.59 0.06
CA ILE A 54 -11.31 16.28 1.42
C ILE A 54 -9.92 16.86 1.78
N GLY A 55 -9.44 17.85 1.00
CA GLY A 55 -8.20 18.56 1.27
C GLY A 55 -6.91 17.83 0.86
N ILE A 56 -7.00 16.68 0.18
CA ILE A 56 -5.83 15.90 -0.23
C ILE A 56 -5.48 16.23 -1.68
N ASN A 57 -4.26 16.74 -1.89
CA ASN A 57 -3.73 17.11 -3.21
C ASN A 57 -2.61 16.17 -3.67
N GLY A 58 -2.30 16.20 -4.97
CA GLY A 58 -1.15 15.47 -5.53
C GLY A 58 -1.32 13.95 -5.62
N VAL A 59 -2.56 13.43 -5.52
CA VAL A 59 -2.83 11.99 -5.62
C VAL A 59 -2.58 11.48 -7.03
N GLY A 60 -1.78 10.42 -7.14
CA GLY A 60 -1.52 9.69 -8.36
C GLY A 60 -1.62 8.18 -8.14
N TRP A 61 -1.53 7.37 -9.20
CA TRP A 61 -1.54 5.91 -9.08
C TRP A 61 -0.37 5.39 -8.21
N HIS A 62 0.77 6.05 -8.29
CA HIS A 62 1.91 5.73 -7.43
C HIS A 62 1.66 6.03 -5.94
N THR A 63 0.79 7.00 -5.64
CA THR A 63 0.39 7.30 -4.25
C THR A 63 -0.23 6.07 -3.59
N PHE A 64 -1.16 5.38 -4.27
CA PHE A 64 -1.76 4.15 -3.75
C PHE A 64 -0.72 3.05 -3.55
N ARG A 65 0.19 2.87 -4.50
CA ARG A 65 1.29 1.90 -4.37
C ARG A 65 2.19 2.24 -3.18
N HIS A 66 2.56 3.51 -3.01
CA HIS A 66 3.36 3.97 -1.88
C HIS A 66 2.64 3.73 -0.55
N THR A 67 1.34 4.00 -0.49
CA THR A 67 0.53 3.74 0.72
C THR A 67 0.58 2.27 1.11
N VAL A 68 0.40 1.34 0.16
CA VAL A 68 0.51 -0.10 0.43
C VAL A 68 1.90 -0.46 0.96
N GLY A 69 2.97 0.06 0.34
CA GLY A 69 4.34 -0.17 0.82
C GLY A 69 4.59 0.33 2.24
N THR A 70 4.04 1.51 2.56
CA THR A 70 4.13 2.10 3.91
C THR A 70 3.38 1.26 4.93
N ILE A 71 2.14 0.85 4.63
CA ILE A 71 1.34 -0.01 5.52
C ILE A 71 2.06 -1.33 5.79
N LEU A 72 2.58 -1.99 4.75
CA LEU A 72 3.33 -3.24 4.92
C LEU A 72 4.58 -3.06 5.79
N ALA A 73 5.30 -1.95 5.63
CA ALA A 73 6.46 -1.63 6.45
C ALA A 73 6.06 -1.34 7.92
N GLU A 74 4.94 -0.65 8.15
CA GLU A 74 4.38 -0.41 9.49
C GLU A 74 3.91 -1.69 10.17
N MET A 75 3.40 -2.65 9.41
CA MET A 75 3.07 -4.00 9.88
C MET A 75 4.32 -4.85 10.17
N GLY A 76 5.52 -4.32 9.99
CA GLY A 76 6.77 -5.02 10.26
C GLY A 76 7.13 -6.09 9.20
N GLN A 77 6.54 -6.03 8.00
CA GLN A 77 6.85 -6.98 6.95
C GLN A 77 8.29 -6.83 6.46
N HIS A 78 8.92 -7.96 6.15
CA HIS A 78 10.31 -7.98 5.70
C HIS A 78 10.45 -7.25 4.35
N GLN A 79 11.54 -6.54 4.18
CA GLN A 79 11.84 -5.73 3.00
C GLN A 79 11.74 -6.50 1.67
N LEU A 80 12.17 -7.76 1.64
CA LEU A 80 12.05 -8.60 0.45
C LEU A 80 10.59 -8.91 0.12
N THR A 81 9.77 -9.17 1.14
CA THR A 81 8.33 -9.39 0.99
C THR A 81 7.64 -8.16 0.38
N ILE A 82 7.98 -6.95 0.88
CA ILE A 82 7.43 -5.70 0.35
C ILE A 82 7.86 -5.49 -1.11
N ARG A 83 9.14 -5.73 -1.42
CA ARG A 83 9.68 -5.66 -2.79
C ARG A 83 8.91 -6.57 -3.73
N ASP A 84 8.78 -7.83 -3.36
CA ASP A 84 8.16 -8.86 -4.21
C ASP A 84 6.65 -8.61 -4.37
N TYR A 85 5.97 -8.20 -3.30
CA TYR A 85 4.56 -7.81 -3.35
C TYR A 85 4.31 -6.62 -4.27
N LEU A 86 5.17 -5.61 -4.19
CA LEU A 86 5.08 -4.42 -5.04
C LEU A 86 5.74 -4.62 -6.41
N ARG A 87 6.37 -5.78 -6.67
CA ARG A 87 7.11 -6.07 -7.91
C ARG A 87 8.14 -4.98 -8.24
N HIS A 88 8.90 -4.55 -7.23
CA HIS A 88 10.00 -3.63 -7.45
C HIS A 88 11.21 -4.37 -8.01
N SER A 89 11.74 -3.90 -9.13
CA SER A 89 12.95 -4.45 -9.74
C SER A 89 14.21 -4.23 -8.90
N ASN A 90 14.19 -3.22 -7.99
CA ASN A 90 15.31 -2.85 -7.16
C ASN A 90 14.89 -2.62 -5.70
N LEU A 91 15.68 -3.15 -4.76
CA LEU A 91 15.52 -2.97 -3.32
C LEU A 91 15.63 -1.50 -2.87
N HIS A 92 16.39 -0.68 -3.59
CA HIS A 92 16.55 0.75 -3.28
C HIS A 92 15.20 1.47 -3.22
N VAL A 93 14.27 1.12 -4.10
CA VAL A 93 12.91 1.68 -4.11
C VAL A 93 12.15 1.30 -2.84
N THR A 94 12.33 0.07 -2.35
CA THR A 94 11.68 -0.44 -1.15
C THR A 94 12.26 0.17 0.13
N ASN A 95 13.55 0.49 0.15
CA ASN A 95 14.23 1.10 1.31
C ASN A 95 13.61 2.43 1.75
N LYS A 96 13.00 3.17 0.85
CA LYS A 96 12.29 4.43 1.17
C LYS A 96 11.17 4.21 2.19
N TYR A 97 10.47 3.09 2.12
CA TYR A 97 9.39 2.77 3.07
C TYR A 97 9.91 2.44 4.46
N LEU A 98 11.05 1.75 4.55
CA LEU A 98 11.68 1.38 5.82
C LEU A 98 12.28 2.59 6.55
N GLN A 99 12.78 3.56 5.81
CA GLN A 99 13.33 4.79 6.42
C GLN A 99 12.23 5.70 6.97
N ALA A 100 11.02 5.66 6.40
CA ALA A 100 9.90 6.48 6.84
C ALA A 100 9.28 6.01 8.16
N THR A 101 9.48 4.76 8.57
CA THR A 101 8.84 4.19 9.77
C THR A 101 9.68 4.38 11.02
N SER A 102 9.69 5.59 11.58
CA SER A 102 10.27 5.87 12.92
C SER A 102 9.66 4.97 14.01
N LYS A 103 8.39 4.56 13.85
CA LYS A 103 7.68 3.66 14.76
C LYS A 103 8.27 2.25 14.75
N ALA A 104 8.56 1.66 13.59
CA ALA A 104 9.19 0.34 13.49
C ALA A 104 10.59 0.32 14.12
N LYS A 105 11.37 1.39 13.93
CA LYS A 105 12.70 1.52 14.56
C LYS A 105 12.61 1.60 16.09
N ARG A 106 11.64 2.33 16.64
CA ARG A 106 11.41 2.41 18.08
C ARG A 106 11.02 1.04 18.64
N LEU A 107 10.07 0.36 17.99
CA LEU A 107 9.61 -0.97 18.42
C LEU A 107 10.74 -2.02 18.38
N ALA A 108 11.57 -1.99 17.34
CA ALA A 108 12.74 -2.87 17.24
C ALA A 108 13.77 -2.58 18.33
N ARG A 109 14.04 -1.30 18.61
CA ARG A 109 14.92 -0.90 19.71
C ARG A 109 14.37 -1.36 21.07
N ASP A 110 13.08 -1.13 21.32
CA ASP A 110 12.46 -1.48 22.59
C ASP A 110 12.48 -3.01 22.80
N LYS A 111 12.15 -3.79 21.78
CA LYS A 111 12.31 -5.26 21.82
C LYS A 111 13.75 -5.70 22.04
N LEU A 112 14.72 -5.03 21.45
CA LEU A 112 16.14 -5.33 21.67
C LEU A 112 16.55 -5.04 23.10
N VAL A 113 16.14 -3.91 23.64
CA VAL A 113 16.41 -3.52 25.03
C VAL A 113 15.79 -4.53 25.99
N ASP A 114 14.53 -4.92 25.78
CA ASP A 114 13.84 -5.93 26.60
C ASP A 114 14.53 -7.30 26.53
N ALA A 115 15.11 -7.66 25.40
CA ALA A 115 15.83 -8.93 25.22
C ALA A 115 17.22 -8.94 25.89
N ILE A 116 17.89 -7.79 25.95
CA ILE A 116 19.26 -7.66 26.47
C ILE A 116 19.27 -7.30 27.96
N LEU A 117 18.30 -6.49 28.40
CA LEU A 117 18.17 -6.02 29.77
C LEU A 117 16.91 -6.67 30.40
N PRO A 118 17.04 -7.83 31.09
CA PRO A 118 15.93 -8.41 31.80
C PRO A 118 15.36 -7.41 32.81
N THR A 119 14.04 -7.31 32.85
CA THR A 119 13.28 -6.40 33.71
C THR A 119 13.75 -6.53 35.17
N GLY A 120 14.41 -5.51 35.69
CA GLY A 120 14.90 -5.47 37.08
C GLY A 120 16.27 -4.80 37.25
N LEU A 121 17.01 -4.51 36.19
CA LEU A 121 18.37 -3.95 36.28
C LEU A 121 18.47 -2.44 36.01
N LEU A 122 17.39 -1.76 35.67
CA LEU A 122 17.41 -0.30 35.52
C LEU A 122 17.15 0.36 36.87
N PRO A 123 18.08 1.14 37.43
CA PRO A 123 17.81 1.97 38.60
C PRO A 123 16.68 2.96 38.24
N ALA A 124 15.75 3.13 39.18
CA ALA A 124 14.66 4.08 39.06
C ALA A 124 15.22 5.47 38.65
N PRO A 125 14.54 6.18 37.68
CA PRO A 125 15.00 7.50 37.25
C PRO A 125 15.07 8.42 38.48
N LYS A 126 16.26 8.91 38.82
CA LYS A 126 16.42 9.96 39.82
C LYS A 126 15.74 11.21 39.25
N LEU A 127 14.62 11.59 39.85
CA LEU A 127 14.01 12.89 39.64
C LEU A 127 15.05 13.93 40.11
N ILE A 128 15.61 14.66 39.18
CA ILE A 128 16.41 15.85 39.47
C ILE A 128 15.38 16.94 39.88
N GLN A 129 15.41 17.30 41.15
CA GLN A 129 14.69 18.46 41.66
C GLN A 129 15.40 19.74 41.21
#